data_81d28aea66e75d0bb53e6b831075aa01
#
_entry.id   81d28aea66e75d0bb53e6b831075aa01
#
_cell.length_a   1.000
_cell.length_b   1.000
_cell.length_c   1.000
_cell.angle_alpha   90.00
_cell.angle_beta   90.00
_cell.angle_gamma   90.00
#
_symmetry.space_group_name_H-M   'P 1'
#
loop_
_entity.id
_entity.type
_entity.pdbx_description
1 polymer ?
#
loop_
_entity_poly.entity_id
_entity_poly.type
_entity_poly.pdbx_seq_one_letter_code
_entity_poly.pdbx_strand_id
1 'polypeptide(L)'
;MNKAKLTALCHKISKNTGLTFNSVMTYYFLEVILKKLSQSSYSNHYIFKGGFLLSNVIGVESRSTVDIDFLFHRITLSEDTVKQQLKEILADSKEGISFVIQSITAIKESDDYGGYRATISCQLENIKQVIHLDIATGDVVTPQPITYDYKAIFDEDNFPIIAYTIETILAEKLQTIYSRNFLNSRSKDFYDVYILSKLKKEDIDFIQLKNACQRTFSYRETELDFEKIIELLERFKSDPTQNKQWQNYSKKYSYTKGISLADVLDEMIRLIAVLISINSD
;
A
#
# COMPACT_ATOMS: atom_id res chain seq x y z
N MET A 1 21.79 -15.36 1.26
CA MET A 1 21.07 -15.80 0.03
C MET A 1 22.05 -15.83 -1.13
N ASN A 2 21.96 -16.80 -2.07
CA ASN A 2 22.70 -16.76 -3.33
C ASN A 2 21.71 -16.84 -4.50
N LYS A 3 22.18 -16.57 -5.72
CA LYS A 3 21.34 -16.54 -6.93
C LYS A 3 20.56 -17.83 -7.14
N ALA A 4 21.19 -18.99 -7.01
CA ALA A 4 20.55 -20.29 -7.29
C ALA A 4 19.40 -20.54 -6.31
N LYS A 5 19.62 -20.31 -5.00
CA LYS A 5 18.60 -20.44 -3.96
C LYS A 5 17.45 -19.45 -4.18
N LEU A 6 17.76 -18.19 -4.48
CA LEU A 6 16.74 -17.16 -4.75
C LEU A 6 15.91 -17.52 -5.97
N THR A 7 16.54 -17.92 -7.09
CA THR A 7 15.84 -18.32 -8.31
C THR A 7 14.88 -19.49 -8.07
N ALA A 8 15.34 -20.53 -7.37
CA ALA A 8 14.49 -21.68 -7.02
C ALA A 8 13.30 -21.27 -6.14
N LEU A 9 13.52 -20.41 -5.15
CA LEU A 9 12.47 -19.91 -4.27
C LEU A 9 11.46 -19.03 -5.03
N CYS A 10 11.94 -18.15 -5.91
CA CYS A 10 11.06 -17.35 -6.76
C CYS A 10 10.17 -18.20 -7.67
N HIS A 11 10.69 -19.27 -8.26
CA HIS A 11 9.89 -20.20 -9.06
C HIS A 11 8.83 -20.91 -8.22
N LYS A 12 9.19 -21.35 -7.00
CA LYS A 12 8.24 -21.99 -6.08
C LYS A 12 7.11 -21.04 -5.70
N ILE A 13 7.43 -19.81 -5.30
CA ILE A 13 6.45 -18.80 -4.91
C ILE A 13 5.56 -18.42 -6.10
N SER A 14 6.17 -18.16 -7.28
CA SER A 14 5.43 -17.86 -8.52
C SER A 14 4.40 -18.93 -8.86
N LYS A 15 4.78 -20.22 -8.74
CA LYS A 15 3.87 -21.34 -8.97
C LYS A 15 2.71 -21.37 -7.98
N ASN A 16 2.97 -21.08 -6.71
CA ASN A 16 1.98 -21.15 -5.64
C ASN A 16 1.02 -19.97 -5.63
N THR A 17 1.49 -18.78 -5.99
CA THR A 17 0.73 -17.51 -5.88
C THR A 17 0.14 -17.03 -7.21
N GLY A 18 0.60 -17.59 -8.34
CA GLY A 18 0.23 -17.09 -9.68
C GLY A 18 0.92 -15.78 -10.08
N LEU A 19 1.81 -15.24 -9.24
CA LEU A 19 2.60 -14.06 -9.57
C LEU A 19 3.65 -14.38 -10.64
N THR A 20 4.02 -13.38 -11.44
CA THR A 20 5.14 -13.57 -12.38
C THR A 20 6.45 -13.72 -11.64
N PHE A 21 7.41 -14.45 -12.21
CA PHE A 21 8.75 -14.58 -11.66
C PHE A 21 9.40 -13.23 -11.34
N ASN A 22 9.26 -12.26 -12.25
CA ASN A 22 9.80 -10.91 -12.05
C ASN A 22 9.13 -10.17 -10.89
N SER A 23 7.82 -10.31 -10.71
CA SER A 23 7.13 -9.73 -9.56
C SER A 23 7.64 -10.32 -8.25
N VAL A 24 7.80 -11.65 -8.18
CA VAL A 24 8.33 -12.32 -6.99
C VAL A 24 9.78 -11.90 -6.72
N MET A 25 10.59 -11.75 -7.77
CA MET A 25 11.95 -11.23 -7.63
C MET A 25 11.98 -9.80 -7.08
N THR A 26 11.06 -8.94 -7.52
CA THR A 26 10.91 -7.59 -6.99
C THR A 26 10.52 -7.62 -5.51
N TYR A 27 9.57 -8.49 -5.13
CA TYR A 27 9.18 -8.69 -3.72
C TYR A 27 10.35 -9.03 -2.82
N TYR A 28 11.27 -9.87 -3.27
CA TYR A 28 12.47 -10.20 -2.50
C TYR A 28 13.28 -8.96 -2.13
N PHE A 29 13.56 -8.10 -3.10
CA PHE A 29 14.34 -6.88 -2.83
C PHE A 29 13.56 -5.86 -2.00
N LEU A 30 12.23 -5.75 -2.18
CA LEU A 30 11.37 -4.94 -1.33
C LEU A 30 11.42 -5.41 0.12
N GLU A 31 11.32 -6.73 0.36
CA GLU A 31 11.37 -7.32 1.69
C GLU A 31 12.73 -7.11 2.35
N VAL A 32 13.84 -7.27 1.63
CA VAL A 32 15.18 -6.99 2.15
C VAL A 32 15.33 -5.52 2.57
N ILE A 33 14.87 -4.57 1.75
CA ILE A 33 14.90 -3.15 2.08
C ILE A 33 14.04 -2.87 3.32
N LEU A 34 12.83 -3.43 3.39
CA LEU A 34 11.92 -3.26 4.52
C LEU A 34 12.54 -3.80 5.82
N LYS A 35 13.18 -4.98 5.77
CA LYS A 35 13.87 -5.59 6.91
C LYS A 35 15.05 -4.72 7.39
N LYS A 36 15.87 -4.21 6.46
CA LYS A 36 16.97 -3.29 6.80
C LYS A 36 16.44 -2.01 7.47
N LEU A 37 15.37 -1.44 6.94
CA LEU A 37 14.75 -0.25 7.51
C LEU A 37 14.21 -0.53 8.91
N SER A 38 13.52 -1.65 9.12
CA SER A 38 12.97 -2.02 10.42
C SER A 38 14.04 -2.21 11.51
N GLN A 39 15.25 -2.61 11.11
CA GLN A 39 16.40 -2.83 12.01
C GLN A 39 17.29 -1.59 12.18
N SER A 40 17.02 -0.51 11.45
CA SER A 40 17.80 0.72 11.50
C SER A 40 17.39 1.63 12.66
N SER A 41 18.25 2.58 13.01
CA SER A 41 17.94 3.68 13.95
C SER A 41 16.83 4.60 13.43
N TYR A 42 16.47 4.51 12.16
CA TYR A 42 15.47 5.34 11.48
C TYR A 42 14.08 4.69 11.42
N SER A 43 13.92 3.46 11.92
CA SER A 43 12.67 2.70 11.83
C SER A 43 11.42 3.47 12.29
N ASN A 44 11.56 4.33 13.31
CA ASN A 44 10.47 5.15 13.85
C ASN A 44 10.12 6.37 12.99
N HIS A 45 10.88 6.67 11.95
CA HIS A 45 10.60 7.78 11.04
C HIS A 45 9.78 7.36 9.82
N TYR A 46 9.72 6.06 9.53
CA TYR A 46 9.05 5.51 8.35
C TYR A 46 7.87 4.65 8.78
N ILE A 47 6.68 5.11 8.51
CA ILE A 47 5.46 4.34 8.75
C ILE A 47 5.11 3.63 7.45
N PHE A 48 5.16 2.31 7.47
CA PHE A 48 4.88 1.46 6.31
C PHE A 48 3.41 1.55 5.92
N LYS A 49 3.13 1.81 4.64
CA LYS A 49 1.78 1.99 4.11
C LYS A 49 1.65 1.39 2.70
N GLY A 50 0.55 1.68 2.06
CA GLY A 50 0.35 1.43 0.64
C GLY A 50 0.12 -0.03 0.26
N GLY A 51 0.34 -0.31 -1.03
CA GLY A 51 0.01 -1.60 -1.63
C GLY A 51 0.85 -2.76 -1.12
N PHE A 52 2.09 -2.53 -0.69
CA PHE A 52 2.96 -3.60 -0.21
C PHE A 52 2.58 -4.06 1.21
N LEU A 53 2.20 -3.11 2.09
CA LEU A 53 1.59 -3.46 3.37
C LEU A 53 0.30 -4.25 3.15
N LEU A 54 -0.57 -3.76 2.27
CA LEU A 54 -1.84 -4.41 1.98
C LEU A 54 -1.66 -5.85 1.49
N SER A 55 -0.70 -6.08 0.56
CA SER A 55 -0.42 -7.42 0.06
C SER A 55 0.10 -8.38 1.13
N ASN A 56 0.81 -7.87 2.14
CA ASN A 56 1.25 -8.68 3.28
C ASN A 56 0.10 -8.99 4.26
N VAL A 57 -0.83 -8.04 4.45
CA VAL A 57 -2.01 -8.21 5.32
C VAL A 57 -2.99 -9.25 4.79
N ILE A 58 -3.24 -9.27 3.45
CA ILE A 58 -4.26 -10.14 2.84
C ILE A 58 -3.71 -11.30 2.01
N GLY A 59 -2.38 -11.41 1.87
CA GLY A 59 -1.70 -12.39 1.03
C GLY A 59 -1.37 -11.85 -0.36
N VAL A 60 -0.16 -12.16 -0.83
CA VAL A 60 0.36 -11.67 -2.12
C VAL A 60 -0.40 -12.22 -3.33
N GLU A 61 -1.06 -13.35 -3.18
CA GLU A 61 -1.95 -13.94 -4.18
C GLU A 61 -3.24 -13.14 -4.36
N SER A 62 -3.68 -12.45 -3.31
CA SER A 62 -4.89 -11.63 -3.31
C SER A 62 -4.63 -10.20 -3.75
N ARG A 63 -3.39 -9.72 -3.64
CA ARG A 63 -3.02 -8.36 -4.02
C ARG A 63 -1.51 -8.29 -4.26
N SER A 64 -1.10 -7.81 -5.41
CA SER A 64 0.33 -7.62 -5.72
C SER A 64 0.66 -6.15 -6.02
N THR A 65 1.90 -5.77 -5.71
CA THR A 65 2.46 -4.45 -6.00
C THR A 65 3.95 -4.60 -6.32
N VAL A 66 4.54 -3.55 -6.85
CA VAL A 66 5.98 -3.48 -7.15
C VAL A 66 6.65 -2.26 -6.51
N ASP A 67 5.86 -1.44 -5.82
CA ASP A 67 6.31 -0.24 -5.13
C ASP A 67 6.17 -0.44 -3.62
N ILE A 68 7.00 0.27 -2.85
CA ILE A 68 6.92 0.33 -1.40
C ILE A 68 6.68 1.78 -0.99
N ASP A 69 5.71 1.99 -0.13
CA ASP A 69 5.25 3.30 0.28
C ASP A 69 5.47 3.51 1.78
N PHE A 70 5.92 4.71 2.16
CA PHE A 70 6.08 5.13 3.55
C PHE A 70 5.47 6.51 3.78
N LEU A 71 4.91 6.71 4.98
CA LEU A 71 4.69 8.04 5.52
C LEU A 71 5.89 8.41 6.38
N PHE A 72 6.51 9.56 6.09
CA PHE A 72 7.62 10.09 6.88
C PHE A 72 7.09 10.90 8.06
N HIS A 73 7.59 10.61 9.25
CA HIS A 73 7.03 11.12 10.50
C HIS A 73 8.10 11.65 11.45
N ARG A 74 7.74 12.64 12.28
CA ARG A 74 8.51 13.22 13.38
C ARG A 74 9.68 14.12 13.01
N ILE A 75 10.13 14.14 11.77
CA ILE A 75 11.20 15.04 11.32
C ILE A 75 10.84 15.66 9.98
N THR A 76 11.50 16.78 9.64
CA THR A 76 11.26 17.46 8.36
C THR A 76 11.75 16.60 7.21
N LEU A 77 10.88 16.35 6.24
CA LEU A 77 11.21 15.65 5.01
C LEU A 77 11.99 16.58 4.07
N SER A 78 13.18 16.16 3.66
CA SER A 78 13.98 16.81 2.62
C SER A 78 14.72 15.77 1.79
N GLU A 79 15.13 16.12 0.57
CA GLU A 79 15.92 15.23 -0.29
C GLU A 79 17.20 14.77 0.41
N ASP A 80 17.92 15.68 1.06
CA ASP A 80 19.17 15.38 1.76
C ASP A 80 18.94 14.43 2.94
N THR A 81 17.88 14.64 3.73
CA THR A 81 17.51 13.76 4.83
C THR A 81 17.22 12.35 4.34
N VAL A 82 16.39 12.21 3.30
CA VAL A 82 16.07 10.91 2.70
C VAL A 82 17.33 10.24 2.16
N LYS A 83 18.16 10.98 1.43
CA LYS A 83 19.39 10.45 0.83
C LYS A 83 20.39 9.97 1.87
N GLN A 84 20.60 10.75 2.95
CA GLN A 84 21.48 10.37 4.02
C GLN A 84 20.98 9.10 4.73
N GLN A 85 19.73 9.08 5.15
CA GLN A 85 19.16 7.93 5.87
C GLN A 85 19.15 6.66 5.00
N LEU A 86 18.75 6.75 3.74
CA LEU A 86 18.76 5.59 2.84
C LEU A 86 20.20 5.08 2.61
N LYS A 87 21.21 5.94 2.51
CA LYS A 87 22.61 5.52 2.42
C LYS A 87 23.03 4.71 3.64
N GLU A 88 22.65 5.14 4.84
CA GLU A 88 23.00 4.45 6.09
C GLU A 88 22.22 3.12 6.23
N ILE A 89 20.91 3.13 5.93
CA ILE A 89 20.06 1.92 5.96
C ILE A 89 20.58 0.84 5.01
N LEU A 90 21.04 1.25 3.82
CA LEU A 90 21.44 0.33 2.74
C LEU A 90 22.94 0.03 2.72
N ALA A 91 23.74 0.62 3.61
CA ALA A 91 25.19 0.50 3.62
C ALA A 91 25.69 -0.92 3.93
N ASP A 92 24.96 -1.67 4.75
CA ASP A 92 25.36 -3.02 5.15
C ASP A 92 24.96 -4.07 4.12
N SER A 93 25.95 -4.78 3.57
CA SER A 93 25.81 -5.80 2.54
C SER A 93 25.99 -7.24 3.06
N LYS A 94 25.70 -7.50 4.35
CA LYS A 94 25.85 -8.86 4.96
C LYS A 94 25.21 -9.97 4.14
N GLU A 95 24.19 -9.66 3.35
CA GLU A 95 23.46 -10.61 2.50
C GLU A 95 24.05 -10.76 1.09
N GLY A 96 25.17 -10.08 0.78
CA GLY A 96 25.80 -10.09 -0.54
C GLY A 96 25.00 -9.31 -1.59
N ILE A 97 24.08 -8.44 -1.16
CA ILE A 97 23.30 -7.56 -2.02
C ILE A 97 23.93 -6.17 -2.01
N SER A 98 24.16 -5.59 -3.16
CA SER A 98 24.57 -4.19 -3.30
C SER A 98 23.37 -3.32 -3.66
N PHE A 99 23.32 -2.12 -3.08
CA PHE A 99 22.30 -1.12 -3.31
C PHE A 99 22.94 0.17 -3.79
N VAL A 100 22.39 0.75 -4.86
CA VAL A 100 22.83 2.04 -5.41
C VAL A 100 21.62 2.95 -5.55
N ILE A 101 21.59 4.05 -4.80
CA ILE A 101 20.58 5.10 -4.97
C ILE A 101 20.89 5.81 -6.29
N GLN A 102 20.02 5.64 -7.27
CA GLN A 102 20.16 6.24 -8.60
C GLN A 102 19.68 7.68 -8.63
N SER A 103 18.52 7.93 -8.01
CA SER A 103 17.93 9.26 -7.93
C SER A 103 16.99 9.37 -6.73
N ILE A 104 16.81 10.61 -6.27
CA ILE A 104 15.72 11.00 -5.38
C ILE A 104 15.04 12.17 -6.06
N THR A 105 13.76 12.05 -6.34
CA THR A 105 12.99 13.06 -7.08
C THR A 105 11.74 13.43 -6.30
N ALA A 106 11.40 14.72 -6.27
CA ALA A 106 10.15 15.14 -5.68
C ALA A 106 8.97 14.52 -6.43
N ILE A 107 8.04 13.94 -5.69
CA ILE A 107 6.75 13.49 -6.24
C ILE A 107 5.87 14.74 -6.31
N LYS A 108 5.51 15.13 -7.52
CA LYS A 108 4.48 16.12 -7.74
C LYS A 108 3.13 15.43 -7.54
N GLU A 109 2.65 15.37 -6.33
CA GLU A 109 1.24 15.11 -6.13
C GLU A 109 0.46 16.38 -6.47
N SER A 110 -0.70 16.20 -7.10
CA SER A 110 -1.67 17.27 -7.34
C SER A 110 -2.30 17.78 -6.03
N ASP A 111 -1.92 17.21 -4.91
CA ASP A 111 -2.42 17.49 -3.58
C ASP A 111 -1.29 18.11 -2.75
N ASP A 112 -1.59 18.98 -1.80
CA ASP A 112 -0.72 19.87 -1.03
C ASP A 112 0.41 19.21 -0.21
N TYR A 113 0.65 17.91 -0.36
CA TYR A 113 1.62 17.14 0.40
C TYR A 113 2.79 16.70 -0.46
N GLY A 114 3.97 17.24 -0.14
CA GLY A 114 5.22 16.88 -0.78
C GLY A 114 5.69 15.47 -0.42
N GLY A 115 6.40 14.85 -1.35
CA GLY A 115 7.02 13.55 -1.14
C GLY A 115 8.26 13.39 -2.01
N TYR A 116 9.00 12.31 -1.80
CA TYR A 116 10.14 11.94 -2.63
C TYR A 116 10.03 10.49 -3.08
N ARG A 117 10.36 10.25 -4.33
CA ARG A 117 10.60 8.91 -4.88
C ARG A 117 12.08 8.64 -4.94
N ALA A 118 12.54 7.65 -4.18
CA ALA A 118 13.89 7.13 -4.30
C ALA A 118 13.89 5.95 -5.28
N THR A 119 14.76 6.02 -6.29
CA THR A 119 15.00 4.92 -7.25
C THR A 119 16.30 4.23 -6.85
N ILE A 120 16.21 2.94 -6.53
CA ILE A 120 17.31 2.14 -6.00
C ILE A 120 17.58 0.97 -6.92
N SER A 121 18.82 0.86 -7.41
CA SER A 121 19.30 -0.33 -8.09
C SER A 121 19.79 -1.34 -7.06
N CYS A 122 19.19 -2.52 -7.07
CA CYS A 122 19.53 -3.64 -6.20
C CYS A 122 20.23 -4.71 -7.04
N GLN A 123 21.34 -5.27 -6.55
CA GLN A 123 22.07 -6.32 -7.26
C GLN A 123 22.48 -7.43 -6.32
N LEU A 124 22.14 -8.68 -6.67
CA LEU A 124 22.64 -9.92 -6.08
C LEU A 124 23.34 -10.71 -7.19
N GLU A 125 24.66 -10.86 -7.10
CA GLU A 125 25.48 -11.44 -8.16
C GLU A 125 25.19 -10.76 -9.52
N ASN A 126 24.65 -11.46 -10.50
CA ASN A 126 24.25 -10.89 -11.81
C ASN A 126 22.74 -10.59 -11.94
N ILE A 127 21.96 -10.78 -10.86
CA ILE A 127 20.55 -10.37 -10.83
C ILE A 127 20.50 -8.87 -10.51
N LYS A 128 19.81 -8.10 -11.33
CA LYS A 128 19.60 -6.66 -11.12
C LYS A 128 18.10 -6.35 -11.12
N GLN A 129 17.67 -5.53 -10.16
CA GLN A 129 16.31 -4.98 -10.08
C GLN A 129 16.36 -3.50 -9.73
N VAL A 130 15.41 -2.77 -10.24
CA VAL A 130 15.18 -1.37 -9.85
C VAL A 130 13.93 -1.31 -9.00
N ILE A 131 14.07 -0.73 -7.81
CA ILE A 131 13.02 -0.59 -6.82
C ILE A 131 12.70 0.90 -6.63
N HIS A 132 11.41 1.20 -6.47
CA HIS A 132 10.94 2.54 -6.13
C HIS A 132 10.40 2.56 -4.70
N LEU A 133 10.92 3.51 -3.90
CA LEU A 133 10.40 3.85 -2.59
C LEU A 133 9.72 5.20 -2.68
N ASP A 134 8.43 5.25 -2.37
CA ASP A 134 7.68 6.48 -2.25
C ASP A 134 7.59 6.88 -0.78
N ILE A 135 8.09 8.07 -0.47
CA ILE A 135 8.18 8.60 0.88
C ILE A 135 7.38 9.90 0.90
N ALA A 136 6.17 9.84 1.42
CA ALA A 136 5.27 10.98 1.54
C ALA A 136 5.32 11.59 2.95
N THR A 137 4.82 12.80 3.10
CA THR A 137 4.61 13.46 4.39
C THR A 137 3.22 14.09 4.43
N GLY A 138 2.75 14.42 5.61
CA GLY A 138 1.57 15.24 5.77
C GLY A 138 0.28 14.49 6.10
N ASP A 139 0.12 13.21 5.77
CA ASP A 139 -1.11 12.48 6.09
C ASP A 139 -1.35 12.30 7.59
N VAL A 140 -2.62 12.36 8.00
CA VAL A 140 -3.07 12.03 9.35
C VAL A 140 -3.23 10.54 9.48
N VAL A 141 -2.64 9.96 10.52
CA VAL A 141 -2.77 8.54 10.82
C VAL A 141 -3.74 8.36 11.98
N THR A 142 -4.85 7.69 11.74
CA THR A 142 -5.90 7.41 12.73
C THR A 142 -6.44 5.99 12.52
N PRO A 143 -6.44 5.16 13.54
CA PRO A 143 -5.76 5.32 14.85
C PRO A 143 -4.25 5.48 14.72
N GLN A 144 -3.54 5.58 15.86
CA GLN A 144 -2.08 5.68 15.82
C GLN A 144 -1.47 4.46 15.10
N PRO A 145 -0.29 4.65 14.44
CA PRO A 145 0.42 3.55 13.81
C PRO A 145 0.69 2.42 14.80
N ILE A 146 0.68 1.20 14.30
CA ILE A 146 0.93 0.00 15.10
C ILE A 146 2.30 -0.59 14.81
N THR A 147 2.83 -1.35 15.76
CA THR A 147 3.92 -2.28 15.48
C THR A 147 3.31 -3.51 14.80
N TYR A 148 3.52 -3.61 13.51
CA TYR A 148 3.02 -4.70 12.67
C TYR A 148 4.08 -5.79 12.55
N ASP A 149 3.70 -7.05 12.79
CA ASP A 149 4.57 -8.21 12.58
C ASP A 149 4.53 -8.59 11.09
N TYR A 150 5.50 -8.06 10.32
CA TYR A 150 5.60 -8.34 8.88
C TYR A 150 5.91 -9.82 8.65
N LYS A 151 5.03 -10.48 7.91
CA LYS A 151 5.17 -11.90 7.56
C LYS A 151 6.12 -12.04 6.38
N ALA A 152 7.35 -12.47 6.68
CA ALA A 152 8.37 -12.64 5.66
C ALA A 152 8.01 -13.76 4.67
N ILE A 153 8.25 -13.51 3.38
CA ILE A 153 7.97 -14.46 2.30
C ILE A 153 9.24 -15.25 1.94
N PHE A 154 10.40 -14.60 2.13
CA PHE A 154 11.71 -15.14 1.72
C PHE A 154 12.61 -15.52 2.91
N ASP A 155 12.14 -15.28 4.13
CA ASP A 155 12.82 -15.63 5.38
C ASP A 155 11.89 -16.47 6.26
N GLU A 156 12.45 -17.17 7.24
CA GLU A 156 11.68 -17.95 8.21
C GLU A 156 11.15 -17.07 9.35
N ASP A 157 11.87 -15.98 9.66
CA ASP A 157 11.55 -15.09 10.76
C ASP A 157 10.81 -13.85 10.29
N ASN A 158 9.64 -13.61 10.89
CA ASN A 158 8.94 -12.33 10.80
C ASN A 158 9.77 -11.22 11.48
N PHE A 159 9.42 -9.96 11.19
CA PHE A 159 10.07 -8.83 11.84
C PHE A 159 9.06 -7.67 12.10
N PRO A 160 9.26 -6.94 13.21
CA PRO A 160 8.37 -5.81 13.54
C PRO A 160 8.68 -4.60 12.68
N ILE A 161 7.63 -3.88 12.25
CA ILE A 161 7.74 -2.58 11.58
C ILE A 161 6.57 -1.69 11.98
N ILE A 162 6.80 -0.37 12.06
CA ILE A 162 5.72 0.58 12.29
C ILE A 162 4.90 0.71 11.01
N ALA A 163 3.59 0.50 11.09
CA ALA A 163 2.72 0.47 9.92
C ALA A 163 1.34 1.12 10.19
N TYR A 164 0.65 1.42 9.10
CA TYR A 164 -0.76 1.81 9.14
C TYR A 164 -1.64 0.68 9.66
N THR A 165 -2.73 1.04 10.30
CA THR A 165 -3.84 0.12 10.57
C THR A 165 -4.72 -0.04 9.33
N ILE A 166 -5.59 -1.06 9.35
CA ILE A 166 -6.58 -1.29 8.28
C ILE A 166 -7.51 -0.08 8.16
N GLU A 167 -7.89 0.53 9.28
CA GLU A 167 -8.79 1.68 9.33
C GLU A 167 -8.18 2.90 8.63
N THR A 168 -6.90 3.19 8.87
CA THR A 168 -6.18 4.27 8.17
C THR A 168 -6.16 4.02 6.66
N ILE A 169 -5.84 2.78 6.24
CA ILE A 169 -5.82 2.41 4.81
C ILE A 169 -7.19 2.61 4.18
N LEU A 170 -8.25 2.13 4.82
CA LEU A 170 -9.62 2.24 4.31
C LEU A 170 -10.07 3.70 4.22
N ALA A 171 -9.80 4.52 5.25
CA ALA A 171 -10.17 5.94 5.28
C ALA A 171 -9.51 6.74 4.16
N GLU A 172 -8.18 6.56 3.93
CA GLU A 172 -7.48 7.21 2.82
C GLU A 172 -8.06 6.83 1.46
N LYS A 173 -8.40 5.54 1.27
CA LYS A 173 -8.96 5.06 0.00
C LYS A 173 -10.37 5.57 -0.23
N LEU A 174 -11.23 5.54 0.78
CA LEU A 174 -12.59 6.08 0.67
C LEU A 174 -12.56 7.57 0.34
N GLN A 175 -11.71 8.34 1.02
CA GLN A 175 -11.55 9.77 0.72
C GLN A 175 -11.02 9.99 -0.71
N THR A 176 -10.01 9.25 -1.14
CA THR A 176 -9.45 9.36 -2.50
C THR A 176 -10.49 9.01 -3.57
N ILE A 177 -11.31 7.98 -3.35
CA ILE A 177 -12.38 7.60 -4.28
C ILE A 177 -13.42 8.70 -4.37
N TYR A 178 -13.84 9.26 -3.22
CA TYR A 178 -14.85 10.28 -3.15
C TYR A 178 -14.37 11.62 -3.77
N SER A 179 -13.20 12.10 -3.37
CA SER A 179 -12.65 13.37 -3.85
C SER A 179 -12.38 13.37 -5.36
N ARG A 180 -11.91 12.26 -5.92
CA ARG A 180 -11.64 12.12 -7.35
C ARG A 180 -12.91 11.92 -8.19
N ASN A 181 -13.98 11.44 -7.58
CA ASN A 181 -15.28 11.28 -8.20
C ASN A 181 -15.16 10.53 -9.57
N PHE A 182 -15.86 10.98 -10.61
CA PHE A 182 -15.82 10.38 -11.96
C PHE A 182 -14.45 10.50 -12.67
N LEU A 183 -13.55 11.35 -12.17
CA LEU A 183 -12.17 11.45 -12.65
C LEU A 183 -11.26 10.35 -12.06
N ASN A 184 -11.78 9.53 -11.17
CA ASN A 184 -11.01 8.46 -10.55
C ASN A 184 -10.70 7.35 -11.56
N SER A 185 -9.43 7.21 -11.91
CA SER A 185 -8.90 6.14 -12.76
C SER A 185 -8.24 5.00 -11.97
N ARG A 186 -8.29 5.05 -10.63
CA ARG A 186 -7.55 4.15 -9.73
C ARG A 186 -8.41 2.95 -9.31
N SER A 187 -8.75 2.08 -10.26
CA SER A 187 -9.52 0.84 -9.97
C SER A 187 -8.91 -0.02 -8.86
N LYS A 188 -7.60 0.12 -8.60
CA LYS A 188 -6.92 -0.54 -7.47
C LYS A 188 -7.49 -0.13 -6.12
N ASP A 189 -7.89 1.14 -5.93
CA ASP A 189 -8.40 1.62 -4.65
C ASP A 189 -9.78 1.03 -4.35
N PHE A 190 -10.64 0.89 -5.37
CA PHE A 190 -11.92 0.17 -5.23
C PHE A 190 -11.70 -1.30 -4.83
N TYR A 191 -10.77 -1.99 -5.53
CA TYR A 191 -10.44 -3.37 -5.20
C TYR A 191 -9.90 -3.51 -3.78
N ASP A 192 -9.01 -2.61 -3.37
CA ASP A 192 -8.37 -2.65 -2.07
C ASP A 192 -9.40 -2.50 -0.92
N VAL A 193 -10.39 -1.60 -1.06
CA VAL A 193 -11.50 -1.49 -0.09
C VAL A 193 -12.33 -2.76 -0.07
N TYR A 194 -12.71 -3.28 -1.25
CA TYR A 194 -13.48 -4.50 -1.39
C TYR A 194 -12.82 -5.69 -0.70
N ILE A 195 -11.54 -5.94 -1.01
CA ILE A 195 -10.86 -7.13 -0.53
C ILE A 195 -10.56 -7.08 0.96
N LEU A 196 -10.24 -5.89 1.51
CA LEU A 196 -10.11 -5.70 2.95
C LEU A 196 -11.44 -5.96 3.66
N SER A 197 -12.55 -5.40 3.16
CA SER A 197 -13.89 -5.63 3.73
C SER A 197 -14.29 -7.09 3.70
N LYS A 198 -13.84 -7.86 2.69
CA LYS A 198 -14.13 -9.29 2.57
C LYS A 198 -13.27 -10.17 3.46
N LEU A 199 -11.96 -9.96 3.46
CA LEU A 199 -11.01 -10.88 4.10
C LEU A 199 -10.66 -10.48 5.52
N LYS A 200 -10.88 -9.21 5.89
CA LYS A 200 -10.45 -8.63 7.17
C LYS A 200 -11.59 -8.00 7.95
N LYS A 201 -12.83 -8.32 7.63
CA LYS A 201 -14.01 -7.74 8.27
C LYS A 201 -13.98 -7.85 9.79
N GLU A 202 -13.56 -9.00 10.31
CA GLU A 202 -13.47 -9.26 11.76
C GLU A 202 -12.30 -8.52 12.43
N ASP A 203 -11.30 -8.10 11.65
CA ASP A 203 -10.15 -7.35 12.14
C ASP A 203 -10.39 -5.83 12.13
N ILE A 204 -11.50 -5.35 11.52
CA ILE A 204 -11.82 -3.93 11.41
C ILE A 204 -12.53 -3.45 12.69
N ASP A 205 -11.95 -2.47 13.38
CA ASP A 205 -12.66 -1.68 14.39
C ASP A 205 -13.46 -0.57 13.68
N PHE A 206 -14.76 -0.78 13.54
CA PHE A 206 -15.64 0.15 12.80
C PHE A 206 -15.78 1.52 13.49
N ILE A 207 -15.64 1.61 14.82
CA ILE A 207 -15.61 2.90 15.54
C ILE A 207 -14.34 3.67 15.14
N GLN A 208 -13.19 2.99 15.18
CA GLN A 208 -11.93 3.59 14.76
C GLN A 208 -11.93 3.92 13.26
N LEU A 209 -12.55 3.10 12.41
CA LEU A 209 -12.69 3.39 10.99
C LEU A 209 -13.52 4.66 10.75
N LYS A 210 -14.64 4.83 11.46
CA LYS A 210 -15.44 6.06 11.39
C LYS A 210 -14.62 7.29 11.79
N ASN A 211 -13.89 7.20 12.90
CA ASN A 211 -12.98 8.25 13.38
C ASN A 211 -11.86 8.54 12.35
N ALA A 212 -11.29 7.50 11.74
CA ALA A 212 -10.28 7.64 10.70
C ALA A 212 -10.83 8.37 9.46
N CYS A 213 -12.05 8.03 9.02
CA CYS A 213 -12.72 8.75 7.94
C CYS A 213 -12.92 10.23 8.29
N GLN A 214 -13.45 10.53 9.47
CA GLN A 214 -13.67 11.92 9.90
C GLN A 214 -12.38 12.74 9.86
N ARG A 215 -11.29 12.19 10.43
CA ARG A 215 -10.01 12.90 10.49
C ARG A 215 -9.33 13.02 9.13
N THR A 216 -9.34 11.96 8.30
CA THR A 216 -8.74 11.97 6.97
C THR A 216 -9.46 12.95 6.04
N PHE A 217 -10.81 12.94 6.04
CA PHE A 217 -11.61 13.86 5.22
C PHE A 217 -11.42 15.31 5.65
N SER A 218 -11.47 15.58 6.96
CA SER A 218 -11.23 16.92 7.51
C SER A 218 -9.83 17.43 7.15
N TYR A 219 -8.81 16.60 7.32
CA TYR A 219 -7.43 16.95 7.06
C TYR A 219 -7.18 17.25 5.57
N ARG A 220 -7.84 16.51 4.67
CA ARG A 220 -7.78 16.72 3.22
C ARG A 220 -8.86 17.68 2.71
N GLU A 221 -9.39 18.53 3.58
CA GLU A 221 -10.38 19.57 3.26
C GLU A 221 -11.56 19.05 2.43
N THR A 222 -11.98 17.80 2.67
CA THR A 222 -13.10 17.15 2.00
C THR A 222 -14.25 16.98 2.99
N GLU A 223 -15.45 17.44 2.64
CA GLU A 223 -16.63 17.20 3.46
C GLU A 223 -16.94 15.70 3.52
N LEU A 224 -17.07 15.14 4.73
CA LEU A 224 -17.48 13.77 4.92
C LEU A 224 -19.00 13.66 4.98
N ASP A 225 -19.55 13.02 3.99
CA ASP A 225 -20.97 12.69 3.90
C ASP A 225 -21.11 11.25 3.38
N PHE A 226 -21.37 10.32 4.27
CA PHE A 226 -21.47 8.91 3.92
C PHE A 226 -22.62 8.61 2.95
N GLU A 227 -23.75 9.35 3.02
CA GLU A 227 -24.88 9.17 2.13
C GLU A 227 -24.52 9.59 0.71
N LYS A 228 -23.86 10.75 0.55
CA LYS A 228 -23.34 11.19 -0.75
C LYS A 228 -22.28 10.23 -1.33
N ILE A 229 -21.47 9.59 -0.47
CA ILE A 229 -20.52 8.56 -0.92
C ILE A 229 -21.30 7.37 -1.49
N ILE A 230 -22.35 6.90 -0.81
CA ILE A 230 -23.20 5.80 -1.31
C ILE A 230 -23.84 6.19 -2.64
N GLU A 231 -24.44 7.38 -2.75
CA GLU A 231 -25.03 7.88 -3.98
C GLU A 231 -24.02 7.88 -5.15
N LEU A 232 -22.79 8.30 -4.89
CA LEU A 232 -21.72 8.29 -5.88
C LEU A 232 -21.38 6.87 -6.33
N LEU A 233 -21.25 5.92 -5.39
CA LEU A 233 -20.95 4.52 -5.70
C LEU A 233 -22.08 3.87 -6.49
N GLU A 234 -23.35 4.17 -6.17
CA GLU A 234 -24.49 3.71 -6.96
C GLU A 234 -24.45 4.22 -8.43
N ARG A 235 -24.09 5.49 -8.62
CA ARG A 235 -23.92 6.06 -9.95
C ARG A 235 -22.78 5.43 -10.73
N PHE A 236 -21.69 5.01 -10.07
CA PHE A 236 -20.57 4.31 -10.72
C PHE A 236 -20.97 2.95 -11.30
N LYS A 237 -21.96 2.25 -10.75
CA LYS A 237 -22.43 0.95 -11.26
C LYS A 237 -22.87 1.02 -12.73
N SER A 238 -23.49 2.12 -13.12
CA SER A 238 -23.99 2.34 -14.48
C SER A 238 -23.06 3.18 -15.36
N ASP A 239 -21.95 3.71 -14.82
CA ASP A 239 -21.04 4.56 -15.59
C ASP A 239 -20.16 3.75 -16.55
N PRO A 240 -20.22 4.03 -17.88
CA PRO A 240 -19.45 3.24 -18.85
C PRO A 240 -17.93 3.40 -18.70
N THR A 241 -17.46 4.56 -18.23
CA THR A 241 -16.04 4.86 -18.07
C THR A 241 -15.48 4.05 -16.91
N GLN A 242 -16.14 4.05 -15.75
CA GLN A 242 -15.76 3.27 -14.58
C GLN A 242 -15.77 1.75 -14.89
N ASN A 243 -16.80 1.28 -15.59
CA ASN A 243 -16.87 -0.12 -16.02
C ASN A 243 -15.72 -0.50 -16.96
N LYS A 244 -15.36 0.37 -17.92
CA LYS A 244 -14.23 0.14 -18.83
C LYS A 244 -12.88 0.13 -18.08
N GLN A 245 -12.70 1.04 -17.14
CA GLN A 245 -11.49 1.09 -16.30
C GLN A 245 -11.36 -0.18 -15.44
N TRP A 246 -12.46 -0.64 -14.83
CA TRP A 246 -12.48 -1.88 -14.08
C TRP A 246 -12.14 -3.10 -14.95
N GLN A 247 -12.73 -3.22 -16.13
CA GLN A 247 -12.41 -4.28 -17.07
C GLN A 247 -10.94 -4.30 -17.47
N ASN A 248 -10.32 -3.14 -17.70
CA ASN A 248 -8.90 -3.02 -17.99
C ASN A 248 -8.04 -3.47 -16.80
N TYR A 249 -8.42 -3.08 -15.60
CA TYR A 249 -7.77 -3.49 -14.36
C TYR A 249 -7.89 -5.01 -14.16
N SER A 250 -9.08 -5.56 -14.30
CA SER A 250 -9.36 -6.99 -14.15
C SER A 250 -8.62 -7.86 -15.17
N LYS A 251 -8.46 -7.41 -16.42
CA LYS A 251 -7.63 -8.11 -17.42
C LYS A 251 -6.15 -8.15 -17.03
N LYS A 252 -5.66 -7.12 -16.33
CA LYS A 252 -4.24 -7.02 -15.94
C LYS A 252 -3.90 -7.86 -14.71
N TYR A 253 -4.86 -8.06 -13.79
CA TYR A 253 -4.60 -8.68 -12.50
C TYR A 253 -5.49 -9.91 -12.28
N SER A 254 -4.89 -11.10 -12.27
CA SER A 254 -5.58 -12.39 -12.17
C SER A 254 -6.38 -12.56 -10.87
N TYR A 255 -5.98 -11.89 -9.78
CA TYR A 255 -6.68 -11.94 -8.50
C TYR A 255 -8.04 -11.25 -8.50
N THR A 256 -8.37 -10.49 -9.54
CA THR A 256 -9.70 -9.87 -9.73
C THR A 256 -10.64 -10.72 -10.60
N LYS A 257 -10.19 -11.90 -11.03
CA LYS A 257 -10.96 -12.75 -11.93
C LYS A 257 -12.29 -13.17 -11.32
N GLY A 258 -13.38 -12.94 -12.06
CA GLY A 258 -14.73 -13.28 -11.61
C GLY A 258 -15.38 -12.23 -10.69
N ILE A 259 -14.70 -11.12 -10.43
CA ILE A 259 -15.23 -10.01 -9.61
C ILE A 259 -15.69 -8.88 -10.55
N SER A 260 -16.97 -8.55 -10.51
CA SER A 260 -17.51 -7.41 -11.27
C SER A 260 -17.31 -6.09 -10.51
N LEU A 261 -17.38 -4.95 -11.23
CA LEU A 261 -17.39 -3.63 -10.56
C LEU A 261 -18.61 -3.52 -9.62
N ALA A 262 -19.76 -4.05 -10.02
CA ALA A 262 -20.95 -4.03 -9.18
C ALA A 262 -20.74 -4.75 -7.84
N ASP A 263 -20.13 -5.94 -7.85
CA ASP A 263 -19.81 -6.68 -6.61
C ASP A 263 -18.91 -5.87 -5.67
N VAL A 264 -17.92 -5.16 -6.26
CA VAL A 264 -17.00 -4.29 -5.51
C VAL A 264 -17.73 -3.12 -4.87
N LEU A 265 -18.55 -2.42 -5.66
CA LEU A 265 -19.29 -1.26 -5.18
C LEU A 265 -20.36 -1.65 -4.14
N ASP A 266 -21.03 -2.79 -4.33
CA ASP A 266 -21.99 -3.32 -3.34
C ASP A 266 -21.35 -3.61 -1.98
N GLU A 267 -20.14 -4.16 -1.98
CA GLU A 267 -19.41 -4.40 -0.74
C GLU A 267 -18.98 -3.10 -0.06
N MET A 268 -18.52 -2.12 -0.84
CA MET A 268 -18.18 -0.79 -0.31
C MET A 268 -19.42 -0.09 0.30
N ILE A 269 -20.58 -0.19 -0.36
CA ILE A 269 -21.85 0.36 0.16
C ILE A 269 -22.22 -0.32 1.48
N ARG A 270 -22.06 -1.66 1.58
CA ARG A 270 -22.29 -2.38 2.85
C ARG A 270 -21.36 -1.91 3.97
N LEU A 271 -20.08 -1.72 3.67
CA LEU A 271 -19.11 -1.19 4.63
C LEU A 271 -19.54 0.20 5.15
N ILE A 272 -19.90 1.10 4.24
CA ILE A 272 -20.32 2.47 4.59
C ILE A 272 -21.64 2.48 5.35
N ALA A 273 -22.60 1.63 5.01
CA ALA A 273 -23.86 1.50 5.75
C ALA A 273 -23.64 1.11 7.22
N VAL A 274 -22.65 0.28 7.52
CA VAL A 274 -22.26 -0.02 8.90
C VAL A 274 -21.76 1.25 9.60
N LEU A 275 -20.93 2.08 8.93
CA LEU A 275 -20.41 3.33 9.52
C LEU A 275 -21.52 4.35 9.81
N ILE A 276 -22.57 4.39 8.99
CA ILE A 276 -23.76 5.23 9.25
C ILE A 276 -24.51 4.75 10.50
N SER A 277 -24.66 3.43 10.65
CA SER A 277 -25.43 2.83 11.77
C SER A 277 -24.77 3.00 13.13
N ILE A 278 -23.48 3.29 13.18
CA ILE A 278 -22.76 3.54 14.44
C ILE A 278 -23.12 4.95 14.91
N ASN A 279 -23.76 5.08 16.06
CA ASN A 279 -24.01 6.37 16.68
C ASN A 279 -22.69 7.03 17.04
N SER A 280 -22.57 8.31 16.72
CA SER A 280 -21.47 9.15 17.23
C SER A 280 -21.87 9.56 18.65
N ASP A 281 -21.29 8.92 19.66
CA ASP A 281 -21.43 9.37 21.05
C ASP A 281 -20.69 10.69 21.27
#